data_3bb32422d916f5c2f3124f6e3901f448
#
_entry.id   3bb32422d916f5c2f3124f6e3901f448
#
_cell.length_a   1.000
_cell.length_b   1.000
_cell.length_c   1.000
_cell.angle_alpha   90.00
_cell.angle_beta   90.00
_cell.angle_gamma   90.00
#
_symmetry.space_group_name_H-M   'P 1'
#
loop_
_entity.id
_entity.type
_entity.pdbx_description
1 polymer ?
#
loop_
_entity_poly.entity_id
_entity_poly.type
_entity_poly.pdbx_seq_one_letter_code
_entity_poly.pdbx_strand_id
1 'polypeptide(L)'
;AAGLAAVLFDMDGTLIDSEKVWDHSLVEVLRWLGGTDLSPAARRETLGGNLPSSLAIVFREAGVEQEPELAEKAARLLVEKTAELFEEGLPWRPGALDALRTVRAAGIPVALVTNTGRYLTDKALVGIGAEHFDVTVCGDEVPRGKPAPDPYLRAAGLLGVPVADCVAVEDSPTGIRAAETAGAAVLAVPCEVAISQGPGRVVLDSLVGLRVEDLAAVLVRVREDSRA
;
A
#
# COMPACT_ATOMS: atom_id res chain seq x y z
N ALA A 1 4.54 -18.39 17.02
CA ALA A 1 3.71 -17.28 17.49
C ALA A 1 2.25 -17.75 17.44
N ALA A 2 1.62 -17.93 18.61
CA ALA A 2 0.29 -18.53 18.70
C ALA A 2 -0.73 -17.64 17.97
N GLY A 3 -1.25 -18.13 16.85
CA GLY A 3 -2.37 -17.55 16.13
C GLY A 3 -2.03 -16.61 14.96
N LEU A 4 -0.79 -16.17 14.73
CA LEU A 4 -0.40 -15.38 13.56
C LEU A 4 -0.20 -16.31 12.36
N ALA A 5 -1.10 -16.24 11.37
CA ALA A 5 -1.09 -17.12 10.21
C ALA A 5 -0.33 -16.55 9.00
N ALA A 6 -0.34 -15.24 8.84
CA ALA A 6 0.38 -14.56 7.76
C ALA A 6 0.59 -13.06 8.06
N VAL A 7 1.53 -12.44 7.37
CA VAL A 7 1.73 -10.98 7.36
C VAL A 7 1.52 -10.45 5.94
N LEU A 8 0.65 -9.44 5.83
CA LEU A 8 0.21 -8.84 4.58
C LEU A 8 0.78 -7.43 4.49
N PHE A 9 1.84 -7.24 3.72
CA PHE A 9 2.50 -5.94 3.59
C PHE A 9 1.92 -5.12 2.45
N ASP A 10 1.57 -3.89 2.73
CA ASP A 10 1.45 -2.87 1.70
C ASP A 10 2.83 -2.54 1.11
N MET A 11 2.86 -1.89 -0.05
CA MET A 11 4.09 -1.56 -0.78
C MET A 11 4.48 -0.08 -0.62
N ASP A 12 3.69 0.81 -1.20
CA ASP A 12 3.98 2.24 -1.34
C ASP A 12 3.86 2.99 -0.02
N GLY A 13 4.94 3.56 0.47
CA GLY A 13 4.98 4.25 1.78
C GLY A 13 5.13 3.31 2.98
N THR A 14 5.00 2.00 2.79
CA THR A 14 5.14 0.97 3.83
C THR A 14 6.49 0.25 3.73
N LEU A 15 6.77 -0.40 2.60
CA LEU A 15 8.04 -1.07 2.32
C LEU A 15 9.04 -0.13 1.65
N ILE A 16 8.59 0.64 0.67
CA ILE A 16 9.41 1.53 -0.14
C ILE A 16 8.94 2.98 -0.03
N ASP A 17 9.88 3.92 -0.09
CA ASP A 17 9.60 5.36 -0.11
C ASP A 17 9.31 5.80 -1.56
N SER A 18 8.10 5.51 -2.02
CA SER A 18 7.63 5.79 -3.38
C SER A 18 6.74 7.03 -3.50
N GLU A 19 6.34 7.65 -2.39
CA GLU A 19 5.41 8.79 -2.40
C GLU A 19 5.92 9.97 -3.24
N LYS A 20 7.23 10.26 -3.16
CA LYS A 20 7.86 11.32 -3.97
C LYS A 20 7.86 11.00 -5.46
N VAL A 21 7.96 9.71 -5.80
CA VAL A 21 7.88 9.24 -7.19
C VAL A 21 6.48 9.45 -7.73
N TRP A 22 5.47 9.07 -6.97
CA TRP A 22 4.07 9.28 -7.34
C TRP A 22 3.74 10.77 -7.47
N ASP A 23 4.14 11.60 -6.50
CA ASP A 23 3.94 13.06 -6.57
C ASP A 23 4.58 13.64 -7.84
N HIS A 24 5.82 13.29 -8.13
CA HIS A 24 6.51 13.73 -9.33
C HIS A 24 5.78 13.32 -10.61
N SER A 25 5.39 12.05 -10.73
CA SER A 25 4.68 11.54 -11.92
C SER A 25 3.33 12.21 -12.12
N LEU A 26 2.57 12.45 -11.05
CA LEU A 26 1.28 13.14 -11.09
C LEU A 26 1.43 14.60 -11.52
N VAL A 27 2.47 15.30 -11.02
CA VAL A 27 2.78 16.69 -11.43
C VAL A 27 3.16 16.75 -12.91
N GLU A 28 3.90 15.77 -13.43
CA GLU A 28 4.23 15.73 -14.87
C GLU A 28 2.95 15.56 -15.73
N VAL A 29 2.02 14.71 -15.33
CA VAL A 29 0.73 14.59 -16.02
C VAL A 29 -0.09 15.87 -15.90
N LEU A 30 -0.11 16.51 -14.72
CA LEU A 30 -0.79 17.79 -14.51
C LEU A 30 -0.24 18.88 -15.44
N ARG A 31 1.08 18.97 -15.58
CA ARG A 31 1.75 19.91 -16.48
C ARG A 31 1.42 19.63 -17.94
N TRP A 32 1.39 18.36 -18.32
CA TRP A 32 0.98 17.96 -19.66
C TRP A 32 -0.47 18.36 -19.98
N LEU A 33 -1.37 18.39 -18.98
CA LEU A 33 -2.74 18.91 -19.10
C LEU A 33 -2.83 20.44 -19.03
N GLY A 34 -1.69 21.17 -18.86
CA GLY A 34 -1.66 22.63 -18.82
C GLY A 34 -1.70 23.24 -17.40
N GLY A 35 -1.70 22.40 -16.36
CA GLY A 35 -1.57 22.84 -14.98
C GLY A 35 -0.11 23.15 -14.58
N THR A 36 0.11 23.47 -13.33
CA THR A 36 1.47 23.83 -12.83
C THR A 36 1.97 22.91 -11.73
N ASP A 37 1.21 22.77 -10.65
CA ASP A 37 1.56 21.95 -9.49
C ASP A 37 0.30 21.50 -8.74
N LEU A 38 0.38 20.37 -8.03
CA LEU A 38 -0.70 19.88 -7.19
C LEU A 38 -0.87 20.76 -5.95
N SER A 39 -2.10 21.11 -5.63
CA SER A 39 -2.41 21.76 -4.35
C SER A 39 -2.08 20.83 -3.16
N PRO A 40 -1.79 21.39 -1.97
CA PRO A 40 -1.58 20.56 -0.77
C PRO A 40 -2.77 19.66 -0.42
N ALA A 41 -3.99 20.07 -0.77
CA ALA A 41 -5.20 19.27 -0.58
C ALA A 41 -5.22 18.09 -1.55
N ALA A 42 -4.95 18.34 -2.85
CA ALA A 42 -4.89 17.31 -3.87
C ALA A 42 -3.81 16.25 -3.57
N ARG A 43 -2.62 16.68 -3.12
CA ARG A 43 -1.56 15.75 -2.68
C ARG A 43 -2.04 14.81 -1.58
N ARG A 44 -2.75 15.33 -0.56
CA ARG A 44 -3.30 14.47 0.50
C ARG A 44 -4.35 13.49 0.00
N GLU A 45 -5.16 13.90 -0.99
CA GLU A 45 -6.20 13.04 -1.59
C GLU A 45 -5.62 11.90 -2.43
N THR A 46 -4.42 12.07 -3.02
CA THR A 46 -3.79 11.04 -3.84
C THR A 46 -3.10 9.95 -3.03
N LEU A 47 -2.79 10.19 -1.74
CA LEU A 47 -2.08 9.25 -0.88
C LEU A 47 -2.84 7.91 -0.72
N GLY A 48 -2.18 6.81 -1.00
CA GLY A 48 -2.75 5.46 -0.93
C GLY A 48 -3.90 5.19 -1.93
N GLY A 49 -4.12 6.11 -2.87
CA GLY A 49 -5.14 5.98 -3.91
C GLY A 49 -4.77 4.94 -4.97
N ASN A 50 -5.68 4.76 -5.92
CA ASN A 50 -5.44 3.99 -7.14
C ASN A 50 -5.29 4.91 -8.35
N LEU A 51 -4.83 4.36 -9.48
CA LEU A 51 -4.61 5.11 -10.71
C LEU A 51 -5.85 5.93 -11.15
N PRO A 52 -7.08 5.37 -11.25
CA PRO A 52 -8.25 6.13 -11.65
C PRO A 52 -8.57 7.31 -10.72
N SER A 53 -8.50 7.11 -9.39
CA SER A 53 -8.79 8.17 -8.41
C SER A 53 -7.75 9.29 -8.47
N SER A 54 -6.47 8.95 -8.62
CA SER A 54 -5.39 9.93 -8.74
C SER A 54 -5.49 10.74 -10.02
N LEU A 55 -5.84 10.12 -11.15
CA LEU A 55 -6.09 10.83 -12.40
C LEU A 55 -7.27 11.80 -12.30
N ALA A 56 -8.39 11.39 -11.66
CA ALA A 56 -9.54 12.27 -11.47
C ALA A 56 -9.16 13.54 -10.69
N ILE A 57 -8.28 13.41 -9.68
CA ILE A 57 -7.74 14.55 -8.93
C ILE A 57 -6.90 15.44 -9.83
N VAL A 58 -6.00 14.87 -10.65
CA VAL A 58 -5.14 15.62 -11.57
C VAL A 58 -5.97 16.39 -12.61
N PHE A 59 -6.99 15.78 -13.20
CA PHE A 59 -7.89 16.46 -14.15
C PHE A 59 -8.64 17.62 -13.50
N ARG A 60 -9.12 17.43 -12.27
CA ARG A 60 -9.77 18.49 -11.48
C ARG A 60 -8.83 19.66 -11.21
N GLU A 61 -7.59 19.39 -10.80
CA GLU A 61 -6.57 20.41 -10.54
C GLU A 61 -6.15 21.15 -11.83
N ALA A 62 -6.13 20.47 -12.96
CA ALA A 62 -5.88 21.09 -14.27
C ALA A 62 -7.07 21.93 -14.78
N GLY A 63 -8.27 21.76 -14.22
CA GLY A 63 -9.50 22.38 -14.74
C GLY A 63 -9.89 21.87 -16.12
N VAL A 64 -9.52 20.62 -16.45
CA VAL A 64 -9.77 19.97 -17.74
C VAL A 64 -10.79 18.86 -17.56
N GLU A 65 -11.76 18.77 -18.49
CA GLU A 65 -12.74 17.68 -18.50
C GLU A 65 -12.07 16.35 -18.81
N GLN A 66 -12.45 15.32 -18.06
CA GLN A 66 -11.86 13.98 -18.18
C GLN A 66 -12.51 13.19 -19.31
N GLU A 67 -12.27 13.62 -20.55
CA GLU A 67 -12.72 12.90 -21.74
C GLU A 67 -12.03 11.54 -21.85
N PRO A 68 -12.72 10.46 -22.28
CA PRO A 68 -12.18 9.10 -22.25
C PRO A 68 -10.84 8.93 -22.97
N GLU A 69 -10.68 9.49 -24.15
CA GLU A 69 -9.44 9.40 -24.93
C GLU A 69 -8.27 10.16 -24.25
N LEU A 70 -8.57 11.33 -23.68
CA LEU A 70 -7.58 12.13 -22.96
C LEU A 70 -7.18 11.45 -21.65
N ALA A 71 -8.14 10.85 -20.94
CA ALA A 71 -7.89 10.09 -19.72
C ALA A 71 -7.00 8.86 -19.98
N GLU A 72 -7.21 8.16 -21.10
CA GLU A 72 -6.36 7.02 -21.48
C GLU A 72 -4.92 7.48 -21.76
N LYS A 73 -4.73 8.58 -22.46
CA LYS A 73 -3.39 9.16 -22.73
C LYS A 73 -2.70 9.59 -21.42
N ALA A 74 -3.43 10.24 -20.52
CA ALA A 74 -2.94 10.66 -19.22
C ALA A 74 -2.53 9.44 -18.34
N ALA A 75 -3.36 8.40 -18.33
CA ALA A 75 -3.06 7.15 -17.62
C ALA A 75 -1.77 6.51 -18.14
N ARG A 76 -1.61 6.44 -19.45
CA ARG A 76 -0.41 5.91 -20.08
C ARG A 76 0.84 6.70 -19.70
N LEU A 77 0.77 8.03 -19.82
CA LEU A 77 1.87 8.91 -19.44
C LEU A 77 2.25 8.75 -17.96
N LEU A 78 1.25 8.67 -17.05
CA LEU A 78 1.49 8.47 -15.63
C LEU A 78 2.23 7.14 -15.37
N VAL A 79 1.77 6.05 -15.99
CA VAL A 79 2.38 4.73 -15.83
C VAL A 79 3.80 4.71 -16.39
N GLU A 80 4.04 5.29 -17.57
CA GLU A 80 5.37 5.36 -18.18
C GLU A 80 6.36 6.14 -17.31
N LYS A 81 5.94 7.33 -16.81
CA LYS A 81 6.79 8.15 -15.94
C LYS A 81 7.09 7.48 -14.61
N THR A 82 6.10 6.83 -14.01
CA THR A 82 6.31 6.08 -12.76
C THR A 82 7.22 4.88 -12.97
N ALA A 83 7.07 4.15 -14.09
CA ALA A 83 7.92 3.01 -14.42
C ALA A 83 9.40 3.42 -14.59
N GLU A 84 9.66 4.53 -15.32
CA GLU A 84 11.00 5.08 -15.46
C GLU A 84 11.67 5.33 -14.09
N LEU A 85 10.95 5.98 -13.18
CA LEU A 85 11.46 6.29 -11.85
C LEU A 85 11.62 5.05 -10.96
N PHE A 86 10.74 4.05 -11.10
CA PHE A 86 10.86 2.78 -10.38
C PHE A 86 12.10 1.99 -10.83
N GLU A 87 12.45 2.05 -12.10
CA GLU A 87 13.66 1.40 -12.64
C GLU A 87 14.96 2.04 -12.13
N GLU A 88 14.93 3.33 -11.74
CA GLU A 88 16.08 3.99 -11.08
C GLU A 88 16.33 3.46 -9.66
N GLY A 89 15.38 2.72 -9.09
CA GLY A 89 15.42 2.14 -7.77
C GLY A 89 14.73 3.01 -6.72
N LEU A 90 14.14 2.33 -5.75
CA LEU A 90 13.37 2.95 -4.67
C LEU A 90 14.02 2.65 -3.32
N PRO A 91 14.21 3.65 -2.45
CA PRO A 91 14.74 3.40 -1.12
C PRO A 91 13.74 2.62 -0.28
N TRP A 92 14.25 1.72 0.56
CA TRP A 92 13.45 1.05 1.58
C TRP A 92 13.01 2.03 2.66
N ARG A 93 11.81 1.83 3.17
CA ARG A 93 11.39 2.48 4.40
C ARG A 93 12.23 1.94 5.59
N PRO A 94 12.47 2.76 6.64
CA PRO A 94 13.29 2.34 7.77
C PRO A 94 12.81 1.04 8.40
N GLY A 95 13.68 0.03 8.45
CA GLY A 95 13.41 -1.29 9.02
C GLY A 95 12.58 -2.24 8.15
N ALA A 96 12.08 -1.83 6.99
CA ALA A 96 11.15 -2.63 6.20
C ALA A 96 11.77 -3.93 5.66
N LEU A 97 12.99 -3.87 5.11
CA LEU A 97 13.69 -5.06 4.63
C LEU A 97 13.98 -6.06 5.75
N ASP A 98 14.42 -5.56 6.92
CA ASP A 98 14.71 -6.40 8.07
C ASP A 98 13.43 -7.03 8.64
N ALA A 99 12.31 -6.29 8.65
CA ALA A 99 11.00 -6.81 9.03
C ALA A 99 10.56 -7.96 8.11
N LEU A 100 10.67 -7.79 6.78
CA LEU A 100 10.40 -8.87 5.82
C LEU A 100 11.26 -10.11 6.07
N ARG A 101 12.57 -9.92 6.23
CA ARG A 101 13.51 -11.01 6.51
C ARG A 101 13.19 -11.73 7.82
N THR A 102 12.84 -10.98 8.86
CA THR A 102 12.45 -11.52 10.18
C THR A 102 11.20 -12.41 10.06
N VAL A 103 10.17 -11.95 9.37
CA VAL A 103 8.94 -12.73 9.14
C VAL A 103 9.21 -13.98 8.32
N ARG A 104 9.99 -13.86 7.23
CA ARG A 104 10.39 -15.00 6.37
C ARG A 104 11.23 -16.02 7.11
N ALA A 105 12.19 -15.59 7.92
CA ALA A 105 13.04 -16.48 8.73
C ALA A 105 12.25 -17.27 9.78
N ALA A 106 11.13 -16.73 10.25
CA ALA A 106 10.20 -17.42 11.15
C ALA A 106 9.26 -18.42 10.43
N GLY A 107 9.34 -18.54 9.11
CA GLY A 107 8.49 -19.42 8.30
C GLY A 107 7.04 -18.97 8.22
N ILE A 108 6.76 -17.69 8.49
CA ILE A 108 5.41 -17.11 8.39
C ILE A 108 5.15 -16.72 6.93
N PRO A 109 4.02 -17.12 6.33
CA PRO A 109 3.63 -16.70 5.00
C PRO A 109 3.53 -15.17 4.86
N VAL A 110 3.98 -14.64 3.71
CA VAL A 110 4.01 -13.21 3.43
C VAL A 110 3.30 -12.90 2.11
N ALA A 111 2.42 -11.91 2.13
CA ALA A 111 1.83 -11.34 0.92
C ALA A 111 2.24 -9.88 0.73
N LEU A 112 2.39 -9.47 -0.53
CA LEU A 112 2.38 -8.08 -0.93
C LEU A 112 0.95 -7.71 -1.36
N VAL A 113 0.41 -6.61 -0.83
CA VAL A 113 -0.96 -6.15 -1.11
C VAL A 113 -0.94 -4.67 -1.41
N THR A 114 -1.05 -4.30 -2.68
CA THR A 114 -0.90 -2.91 -3.14
C THR A 114 -2.07 -2.46 -4.03
N ASN A 115 -2.38 -1.16 -4.02
CA ASN A 115 -3.27 -0.54 -5.01
C ASN A 115 -2.57 -0.28 -6.35
N THR A 116 -1.26 -0.35 -6.38
CA THR A 116 -0.47 -0.23 -7.61
C THR A 116 -0.78 -1.40 -8.55
N GLY A 117 -0.91 -1.12 -9.85
CA GLY A 117 -1.20 -2.14 -10.86
C GLY A 117 -0.02 -3.09 -11.09
N ARG A 118 -0.30 -4.28 -11.62
CA ARG A 118 0.66 -5.37 -11.84
C ARG A 118 1.92 -4.92 -12.57
N TYR A 119 1.78 -4.18 -13.66
CA TYR A 119 2.92 -3.72 -14.45
C TYR A 119 3.95 -2.92 -13.62
N LEU A 120 3.49 -1.94 -12.84
CA LEU A 120 4.36 -1.13 -12.00
C LEU A 120 4.88 -1.90 -10.78
N THR A 121 4.05 -2.77 -10.21
CA THR A 121 4.45 -3.65 -9.10
C THR A 121 5.59 -4.56 -9.52
N ASP A 122 5.54 -5.14 -10.72
CA ASP A 122 6.62 -5.98 -11.25
C ASP A 122 7.92 -5.18 -11.44
N LYS A 123 7.84 -3.90 -11.84
CA LYS A 123 9.00 -3.00 -11.90
C LYS A 123 9.60 -2.76 -10.50
N ALA A 124 8.75 -2.49 -9.50
CA ALA A 124 9.20 -2.32 -8.12
C ALA A 124 9.82 -3.60 -7.54
N LEU A 125 9.26 -4.77 -7.87
CA LEU A 125 9.74 -6.07 -7.39
C LEU A 125 11.14 -6.43 -7.87
N VAL A 126 11.64 -5.83 -8.96
CA VAL A 126 13.05 -5.97 -9.39
C VAL A 126 14.00 -5.48 -8.28
N GLY A 127 13.67 -4.37 -7.63
CA GLY A 127 14.48 -3.81 -6.53
C GLY A 127 14.12 -4.37 -5.15
N ILE A 128 12.84 -4.68 -4.92
CA ILE A 128 12.34 -5.22 -3.64
C ILE A 128 12.77 -6.68 -3.45
N GLY A 129 12.71 -7.49 -4.51
CA GLY A 129 12.91 -8.93 -4.47
C GLY A 129 11.58 -9.69 -4.35
N ALA A 130 11.13 -10.29 -5.46
CA ALA A 130 9.89 -11.07 -5.48
C ALA A 130 9.93 -12.29 -4.54
N GLU A 131 11.11 -12.82 -4.25
CA GLU A 131 11.35 -13.96 -3.36
C GLU A 131 10.95 -13.71 -1.90
N HIS A 132 10.72 -12.46 -1.52
CA HIS A 132 10.22 -12.13 -0.18
C HIS A 132 8.74 -12.47 0.03
N PHE A 133 7.98 -12.70 -1.05
CA PHE A 133 6.52 -12.87 -1.00
C PHE A 133 6.10 -14.24 -1.51
N ASP A 134 5.17 -14.89 -0.79
CA ASP A 134 4.54 -16.13 -1.25
C ASP A 134 3.43 -15.82 -2.27
N VAL A 135 2.75 -14.67 -2.11
CA VAL A 135 1.76 -14.15 -3.06
C VAL A 135 1.86 -12.63 -3.17
N THR A 136 1.42 -12.10 -4.30
CA THR A 136 1.29 -10.66 -4.53
C THR A 136 -0.10 -10.36 -5.08
N VAL A 137 -0.76 -9.30 -4.58
CA VAL A 137 -2.07 -8.82 -5.03
C VAL A 137 -1.95 -7.35 -5.40
N CYS A 138 -2.28 -7.04 -6.65
CA CYS A 138 -2.22 -5.70 -7.22
C CYS A 138 -3.62 -5.10 -7.40
N GLY A 139 -3.69 -3.78 -7.49
CA GLY A 139 -4.95 -3.05 -7.56
C GLY A 139 -5.83 -3.39 -8.77
N ASP A 140 -5.23 -3.78 -9.89
CA ASP A 140 -5.90 -4.19 -11.13
C ASP A 140 -6.29 -5.69 -11.18
N GLU A 141 -5.99 -6.44 -10.11
CA GLU A 141 -6.32 -7.87 -10.00
C GLU A 141 -7.55 -8.16 -9.13
N VAL A 142 -8.18 -7.12 -8.60
CA VAL A 142 -9.36 -7.21 -7.74
C VAL A 142 -10.49 -6.35 -8.29
N PRO A 143 -11.76 -6.70 -8.04
CA PRO A 143 -12.89 -5.89 -8.48
C PRO A 143 -12.85 -4.45 -7.92
N ARG A 144 -12.39 -4.29 -6.68
CA ARG A 144 -12.28 -3.01 -6.00
C ARG A 144 -10.98 -2.94 -5.22
N GLY A 145 -10.13 -1.96 -5.52
CA GLY A 145 -8.92 -1.67 -4.76
C GLY A 145 -9.24 -1.07 -3.37
N LYS A 146 -8.20 -0.87 -2.55
CA LYS A 146 -8.31 -0.17 -1.26
C LYS A 146 -9.01 1.19 -1.49
N PRO A 147 -9.96 1.62 -0.66
CA PRO A 147 -10.26 1.15 0.70
C PRO A 147 -11.23 -0.03 0.80
N ALA A 148 -11.63 -0.67 -0.31
CA ALA A 148 -12.40 -1.90 -0.26
C ALA A 148 -11.54 -3.06 0.32
N PRO A 149 -12.16 -4.05 0.99
CA PRO A 149 -11.45 -5.16 1.62
C PRO A 149 -10.90 -6.19 0.62
N ASP A 150 -11.33 -6.11 -0.65
CA ASP A 150 -11.09 -7.12 -1.69
C ASP A 150 -9.59 -7.53 -1.81
N PRO A 151 -8.60 -6.60 -1.79
CA PRO A 151 -7.20 -6.98 -1.91
C PRO A 151 -6.69 -7.84 -0.75
N TYR A 152 -7.07 -7.51 0.49
CA TYR A 152 -6.66 -8.25 1.68
C TYR A 152 -7.37 -9.60 1.79
N LEU A 153 -8.66 -9.67 1.46
CA LEU A 153 -9.41 -10.92 1.39
C LEU A 153 -8.82 -11.87 0.34
N ARG A 154 -8.45 -11.32 -0.85
CA ARG A 154 -7.80 -12.10 -1.91
C ARG A 154 -6.44 -12.64 -1.46
N ALA A 155 -5.61 -11.81 -0.82
CA ALA A 155 -4.30 -12.22 -0.34
C ALA A 155 -4.39 -13.35 0.69
N ALA A 156 -5.26 -13.23 1.69
CA ALA A 156 -5.49 -14.28 2.68
C ALA A 156 -6.03 -15.57 2.03
N GLY A 157 -6.95 -15.45 1.06
CA GLY A 157 -7.49 -16.57 0.30
C GLY A 157 -6.41 -17.30 -0.52
N LEU A 158 -5.52 -16.57 -1.18
CA LEU A 158 -4.39 -17.15 -1.94
C LEU A 158 -3.38 -17.86 -1.04
N LEU A 159 -3.15 -17.33 0.18
CA LEU A 159 -2.32 -17.99 1.19
C LEU A 159 -3.01 -19.17 1.88
N GLY A 160 -4.33 -19.33 1.71
CA GLY A 160 -5.10 -20.40 2.34
C GLY A 160 -5.27 -20.22 3.86
N VAL A 161 -5.29 -18.98 4.36
CA VAL A 161 -5.38 -18.65 5.78
C VAL A 161 -6.60 -17.78 6.09
N PRO A 162 -7.18 -17.85 7.31
CA PRO A 162 -8.22 -16.91 7.72
C PRO A 162 -7.64 -15.49 7.83
N VAL A 163 -8.29 -14.52 7.22
CA VAL A 163 -7.84 -13.11 7.28
C VAL A 163 -7.81 -12.57 8.72
N ALA A 164 -8.68 -13.05 9.59
CA ALA A 164 -8.70 -12.70 11.01
C ALA A 164 -7.48 -13.20 11.81
N ASP A 165 -6.66 -14.08 11.23
CA ASP A 165 -5.41 -14.56 11.78
C ASP A 165 -4.19 -13.89 11.13
N CYS A 166 -4.41 -12.86 10.30
CA CYS A 166 -3.38 -12.10 9.62
C CYS A 166 -3.15 -10.74 10.30
N VAL A 167 -1.93 -10.24 10.16
CA VAL A 167 -1.57 -8.85 10.44
C VAL A 167 -1.24 -8.15 9.12
N ALA A 168 -1.97 -7.08 8.81
CA ALA A 168 -1.62 -6.18 7.73
C ALA A 168 -0.66 -5.09 8.25
N VAL A 169 0.35 -4.77 7.46
CA VAL A 169 1.29 -3.66 7.73
C VAL A 169 1.00 -2.56 6.72
N GLU A 170 0.63 -1.38 7.20
CA GLU A 170 0.08 -0.29 6.40
C GLU A 170 0.54 1.10 6.89
N ASP A 171 0.57 2.07 5.98
CA ASP A 171 0.95 3.45 6.28
C ASP A 171 -0.17 4.48 6.05
N SER A 172 -1.21 4.11 5.30
CA SER A 172 -2.24 5.03 4.81
C SER A 172 -3.62 4.78 5.39
N PRO A 173 -4.45 5.84 5.58
CA PRO A 173 -5.85 5.67 6.00
C PRO A 173 -6.66 4.77 5.06
N THR A 174 -6.40 4.83 3.76
CA THR A 174 -7.06 4.03 2.73
C THR A 174 -6.77 2.54 2.89
N GLY A 175 -5.51 2.19 3.06
CA GLY A 175 -5.08 0.80 3.23
C GLY A 175 -5.47 0.23 4.59
N ILE A 176 -5.34 1.02 5.66
CA ILE A 176 -5.79 0.64 7.01
C ILE A 176 -7.28 0.30 7.00
N ARG A 177 -8.12 1.15 6.40
CA ARG A 177 -9.56 0.87 6.27
C ARG A 177 -9.83 -0.43 5.51
N ALA A 178 -9.10 -0.67 4.42
CA ALA A 178 -9.24 -1.90 3.65
C ALA A 178 -8.94 -3.15 4.49
N ALA A 179 -7.83 -3.13 5.22
CA ALA A 179 -7.39 -4.24 6.06
C ALA A 179 -8.35 -4.49 7.24
N GLU A 180 -8.76 -3.43 7.95
CA GLU A 180 -9.74 -3.51 9.06
C GLU A 180 -11.09 -4.02 8.56
N THR A 181 -11.57 -3.53 7.42
CA THR A 181 -12.83 -3.99 6.81
C THR A 181 -12.76 -5.45 6.38
N ALA A 182 -11.59 -5.92 5.95
CA ALA A 182 -11.35 -7.33 5.66
C ALA A 182 -11.34 -8.22 6.92
N GLY A 183 -11.15 -7.64 8.09
CA GLY A 183 -11.06 -8.34 9.38
C GLY A 183 -9.63 -8.69 9.79
N ALA A 184 -8.59 -8.18 9.13
CA ALA A 184 -7.20 -8.31 9.56
C ALA A 184 -6.91 -7.36 10.73
N ALA A 185 -6.01 -7.76 11.63
CA ALA A 185 -5.40 -6.82 12.56
C ALA A 185 -4.39 -5.94 11.82
N VAL A 186 -4.26 -4.68 12.20
CA VAL A 186 -3.39 -3.73 11.49
C VAL A 186 -2.25 -3.26 12.38
N LEU A 187 -1.03 -3.40 11.87
CA LEU A 187 0.12 -2.63 12.31
C LEU A 187 0.26 -1.40 11.40
N ALA A 188 -0.10 -0.25 11.91
CA ALA A 188 0.01 1.01 11.18
C ALA A 188 1.37 1.65 11.45
N VAL A 189 2.10 1.99 10.37
CA VAL A 189 3.40 2.67 10.42
C VAL A 189 3.30 3.94 9.57
N PRO A 190 2.93 5.09 10.16
CA PRO A 190 2.66 6.31 9.41
C PRO A 190 3.83 6.75 8.54
N CYS A 191 3.53 7.19 7.31
CA CYS A 191 4.49 7.81 6.40
C CYS A 191 4.19 9.32 6.25
N GLU A 192 3.27 9.68 5.39
CA GLU A 192 2.94 11.08 5.06
C GLU A 192 1.78 11.64 5.91
N VAL A 193 0.93 10.77 6.43
CA VAL A 193 -0.27 11.15 7.18
C VAL A 193 -0.21 10.57 8.58
N ALA A 194 -0.50 11.39 9.59
CA ALA A 194 -0.61 10.93 10.96
C ALA A 194 -1.79 9.94 11.11
N ILE A 195 -1.55 8.82 11.76
CA ILE A 195 -2.54 7.78 12.04
C ILE A 195 -2.79 7.73 13.54
N SER A 196 -4.06 7.78 13.94
CA SER A 196 -4.46 7.61 15.34
C SER A 196 -4.60 6.13 15.70
N GLN A 197 -4.37 5.80 16.96
CA GLN A 197 -4.72 4.49 17.54
C GLN A 197 -6.22 4.21 17.35
N GLY A 198 -6.57 2.94 17.29
CA GLY A 198 -7.96 2.52 17.13
C GLY A 198 -8.11 1.03 17.49
N PRO A 199 -9.36 0.53 17.60
CA PRO A 199 -9.60 -0.84 18.06
C PRO A 199 -9.08 -1.92 17.10
N GLY A 200 -8.99 -1.62 15.79
CA GLY A 200 -8.49 -2.55 14.75
C GLY A 200 -7.00 -2.46 14.50
N ARG A 201 -6.28 -1.56 15.20
CA ARG A 201 -4.88 -1.24 14.88
C ARG A 201 -4.01 -0.92 16.06
N VAL A 202 -2.73 -1.19 15.88
CA VAL A 202 -1.65 -0.68 16.71
C VAL A 202 -0.78 0.23 15.84
N VAL A 203 -0.43 1.40 16.32
CA VAL A 203 0.43 2.36 15.60
C VAL A 203 1.83 2.31 16.17
N LEU A 204 2.83 2.12 15.29
CA LEU A 204 4.25 2.25 15.60
C LEU A 204 4.87 3.33 14.69
N ASP A 205 5.89 4.00 15.18
CA ASP A 205 6.58 5.05 14.42
C ASP A 205 7.48 4.50 13.30
N SER A 206 7.92 3.24 13.40
CA SER A 206 8.84 2.63 12.45
C SER A 206 8.82 1.09 12.54
N LEU A 207 9.27 0.44 11.46
CA LEU A 207 9.53 -1.01 11.43
C LEU A 207 10.93 -1.39 11.94
N VAL A 208 11.74 -0.42 12.35
CA VAL A 208 13.10 -0.68 12.88
C VAL A 208 13.01 -1.53 14.13
N GLY A 209 13.69 -2.68 14.11
CA GLY A 209 13.73 -3.60 15.23
C GLY A 209 12.47 -4.44 15.44
N LEU A 210 11.54 -4.45 14.47
CA LEU A 210 10.31 -5.25 14.53
C LEU A 210 10.63 -6.74 14.68
N ARG A 211 9.97 -7.38 15.63
CA ARG A 211 10.07 -8.82 15.89
C ARG A 211 8.74 -9.51 15.60
N VAL A 212 8.79 -10.82 15.42
CA VAL A 212 7.56 -11.64 15.21
C VAL A 212 6.61 -11.55 16.41
N GLU A 213 7.18 -11.45 17.62
CA GLU A 213 6.39 -11.31 18.85
C GLU A 213 5.60 -10.00 18.88
N ASP A 214 6.14 -8.94 18.31
CA ASP A 214 5.45 -7.64 18.20
C ASP A 214 4.22 -7.75 17.27
N LEU A 215 4.35 -8.44 16.14
CA LEU A 215 3.23 -8.74 15.24
C LEU A 215 2.16 -9.63 15.90
N ALA A 216 2.59 -10.67 16.63
CA ALA A 216 1.68 -11.52 17.38
C ALA A 216 0.92 -10.73 18.47
N ALA A 217 1.61 -9.77 19.12
CA ALA A 217 0.99 -8.90 20.12
C ALA A 217 -0.05 -7.95 19.50
N VAL A 218 0.18 -7.45 18.28
CA VAL A 218 -0.83 -6.67 17.51
C VAL A 218 -2.11 -7.48 17.33
N LEU A 219 -1.99 -8.72 16.89
CA LEU A 219 -3.13 -9.62 16.67
C LEU A 219 -3.92 -9.88 17.97
N VAL A 220 -3.21 -10.14 19.07
CA VAL A 220 -3.84 -10.38 20.38
C VAL A 220 -4.59 -9.12 20.83
N ARG A 221 -3.95 -7.96 20.80
CA ARG A 221 -4.56 -6.71 21.23
C ARG A 221 -5.82 -6.37 20.45
N VAL A 222 -5.79 -6.46 19.11
CA VAL A 222 -6.96 -6.18 18.27
C VAL A 222 -8.13 -7.12 18.60
N ARG A 223 -7.83 -8.38 18.88
CA ARG A 223 -8.86 -9.36 19.29
C ARG A 223 -9.47 -9.07 20.66
N GLU A 224 -8.69 -8.56 21.60
CA GLU A 224 -9.17 -8.14 22.92
C GLU A 224 -10.07 -6.91 22.81
N ASP A 225 -9.64 -5.89 22.06
CA ASP A 225 -10.40 -4.66 21.82
C ASP A 225 -11.75 -4.94 21.13
N SER A 226 -11.81 -5.98 20.26
CA SER A 226 -13.05 -6.38 19.56
C SER A 226 -14.07 -7.13 20.43
N ARG A 227 -13.67 -7.55 21.65
CA ARG A 227 -14.52 -8.29 22.59
C ARG A 227 -15.04 -7.39 23.73
N ALA A 228 -14.47 -6.20 23.85
CA ALA A 228 -14.84 -5.22 24.89
C ALA A 228 -15.98 -4.29 24.44
#